data_7d2b587401e7be2839264a20e6023b54
#
_entry.id   7d2b587401e7be2839264a20e6023b54
#
_cell.length_a   1.000
_cell.length_b   1.000
_cell.length_c   1.000
_cell.angle_alpha   90.00
_cell.angle_beta   90.00
_cell.angle_gamma   90.00
#
_symmetry.space_group_name_H-M   'P 1'
#
loop_
_entity.id
_entity.type
_entity.pdbx_description
1 polymer ?
#
loop_
_entity_poly.entity_id
_entity_poly.type
_entity_poly.pdbx_seq_one_letter_code
_entity_poly.pdbx_strand_id
1 'polypeptide(L)'
;MDWVWTWGGKCFGYIDGEDLWTYDGKHIGKIDDKEIYDCEGMYIGEIMNKNRLITHCGKKSWRRFSFTPYGRRVSYVPMANYLGYAMYAGYEDFPPPESFTS
;
A
#
# COMPACT_ATOMS: atom_id res chain seq x y z
N MET A 1 -14.28 3.92 2.28
CA MET A 1 -12.91 4.34 1.94
C MET A 1 -12.12 4.44 3.24
N ASP A 2 -11.07 3.64 3.38
CA ASP A 2 -10.31 3.52 4.62
C ASP A 2 -8.91 4.04 4.43
N TRP A 3 -8.53 5.07 5.18
CA TRP A 3 -7.19 5.63 5.10
C TRP A 3 -6.17 4.70 5.73
N VAL A 4 -4.98 4.66 5.14
CA VAL A 4 -3.88 3.78 5.56
C VAL A 4 -2.56 4.56 5.60
N TRP A 5 -1.66 4.08 6.46
CA TRP A 5 -0.34 4.67 6.70
C TRP A 5 0.72 3.59 6.54
N THR A 6 1.92 3.98 6.18
CA THR A 6 3.04 3.05 6.18
C THR A 6 3.37 2.64 7.62
N TRP A 7 4.15 1.60 7.78
CA TRP A 7 4.58 1.15 9.11
C TRP A 7 5.32 2.26 9.86
N GLY A 8 6.10 3.06 9.14
CA GLY A 8 6.79 4.23 9.68
C GLY A 8 5.89 5.41 10.02
N GLY A 9 4.59 5.33 9.70
CA GLY A 9 3.62 6.34 10.10
C GLY A 9 3.29 7.39 9.07
N LYS A 10 3.83 7.28 7.86
CA LYS A 10 3.52 8.24 6.79
C LYS A 10 2.18 7.92 6.15
N CYS A 11 1.32 8.92 5.98
CA CYS A 11 0.06 8.74 5.28
C CYS A 11 0.33 8.30 3.84
N PHE A 12 -0.25 7.16 3.44
CA PHE A 12 -0.07 6.63 2.09
C PHE A 12 -1.23 7.02 1.18
N GLY A 13 -2.42 6.80 1.64
CA GLY A 13 -3.63 6.98 0.86
C GLY A 13 -4.78 6.20 1.47
N TYR A 14 -5.52 5.49 0.64
CA TYR A 14 -6.73 4.82 1.12
C TYR A 14 -7.01 3.54 0.37
N ILE A 15 -7.82 2.69 1.00
CA ILE A 15 -8.34 1.47 0.40
C ILE A 15 -9.82 1.71 0.11
N ASP A 16 -10.22 1.42 -1.12
CA ASP A 16 -11.59 1.49 -1.57
C ASP A 16 -11.98 0.14 -2.18
N GLY A 17 -12.81 -0.61 -1.47
CA GLY A 17 -13.08 -1.99 -1.83
C GLY A 17 -11.82 -2.83 -1.68
N GLU A 18 -11.35 -3.41 -2.77
CA GLU A 18 -10.11 -4.20 -2.78
C GLU A 18 -8.95 -3.47 -3.47
N ASP A 19 -9.06 -2.16 -3.67
CA ASP A 19 -8.07 -1.37 -4.39
C ASP A 19 -7.36 -0.41 -3.45
N LEU A 20 -6.03 -0.35 -3.58
CA LEU A 20 -5.19 0.58 -2.84
C LEU A 20 -4.84 1.76 -3.75
N TRP A 21 -5.02 2.96 -3.20
CA TRP A 21 -4.77 4.22 -3.90
C TRP A 21 -3.82 5.09 -3.10
N THR A 22 -2.97 5.84 -3.78
CA THR A 22 -2.25 6.92 -3.11
C THR A 22 -3.20 8.08 -2.82
N TYR A 23 -2.82 8.94 -1.88
CA TYR A 23 -3.68 10.11 -1.57
C TYR A 23 -3.83 11.04 -2.78
N ASP A 24 -2.89 11.03 -3.72
CA ASP A 24 -2.97 11.86 -4.93
C ASP A 24 -3.68 11.16 -6.08
N GLY A 25 -4.33 10.03 -5.82
CA GLY A 25 -5.27 9.42 -6.76
C GLY A 25 -4.70 8.38 -7.71
N LYS A 26 -3.53 7.84 -7.45
CA LYS A 26 -2.97 6.78 -8.28
C LYS A 26 -3.36 5.40 -7.75
N HIS A 27 -3.87 4.53 -8.64
CA HIS A 27 -4.20 3.15 -8.30
C HIS A 27 -2.91 2.33 -8.22
N ILE A 28 -2.61 1.79 -7.05
CA ILE A 28 -1.34 1.13 -6.78
C ILE A 28 -1.46 -0.39 -6.86
N GLY A 29 -2.52 -0.96 -6.35
CA GLY A 29 -2.61 -2.41 -6.29
C GLY A 29 -3.97 -2.90 -5.88
N LYS A 30 -4.09 -4.24 -5.87
CA LYS A 30 -5.26 -4.94 -5.39
C LYS A 30 -4.92 -5.70 -4.13
N ILE A 31 -5.90 -5.80 -3.25
CA ILE A 31 -5.77 -6.49 -1.97
C ILE A 31 -6.43 -7.84 -2.09
N ASP A 32 -5.67 -8.90 -1.76
CA ASP A 32 -6.16 -10.27 -1.71
C ASP A 32 -5.90 -10.75 -0.29
N ASP A 33 -6.96 -10.92 0.49
CA ASP A 33 -6.90 -11.14 1.92
C ASP A 33 -6.23 -9.94 2.59
N LYS A 34 -5.00 -10.04 2.99
CA LYS A 34 -4.22 -8.92 3.56
C LYS A 34 -3.07 -8.51 2.68
N GLU A 35 -2.70 -9.31 1.70
CA GLU A 35 -1.58 -9.03 0.81
C GLU A 35 -2.00 -8.06 -0.29
N ILE A 36 -1.04 -7.25 -0.71
CA ILE A 36 -1.21 -6.24 -1.76
C ILE A 36 -0.32 -6.61 -2.93
N TYR A 37 -0.93 -6.66 -4.13
CA TYR A 37 -0.24 -7.00 -5.37
C TYR A 37 -0.36 -5.85 -6.34
N ASP A 38 0.74 -5.52 -7.03
CA ASP A 38 0.73 -4.44 -8.02
C ASP A 38 0.08 -4.90 -9.34
N CYS A 39 0.01 -4.01 -10.33
CA CYS A 39 -0.66 -4.31 -11.59
C CYS A 39 0.02 -5.41 -12.39
N GLU A 40 1.28 -5.69 -12.13
CA GLU A 40 1.98 -6.82 -12.75
C GLU A 40 1.77 -8.12 -11.99
N GLY A 41 1.03 -8.09 -10.91
CA GLY A 41 0.75 -9.26 -10.07
C GLY A 41 1.82 -9.55 -9.04
N MET A 42 2.74 -8.64 -8.81
CA MET A 42 3.84 -8.83 -7.86
C MET A 42 3.41 -8.40 -6.46
N TYR A 43 3.75 -9.22 -5.45
CA TYR A 43 3.54 -8.86 -4.06
C TYR A 43 4.38 -7.62 -3.71
N ILE A 44 3.76 -6.63 -3.09
CA ILE A 44 4.45 -5.41 -2.67
C ILE A 44 4.33 -5.14 -1.18
N GLY A 45 3.41 -5.80 -0.50
CA GLY A 45 3.24 -5.61 0.95
C GLY A 45 1.94 -6.18 1.44
N GLU A 46 1.59 -5.83 2.66
CA GLU A 46 0.35 -6.29 3.29
C GLU A 46 -0.12 -5.33 4.37
N ILE A 47 -1.35 -5.51 4.77
CA ILE A 47 -1.98 -4.70 5.81
C ILE A 47 -1.73 -5.37 7.16
N MET A 48 -1.30 -4.59 8.13
CA MET A 48 -1.10 -5.05 9.50
C MET A 48 -1.59 -3.98 10.47
N ASN A 49 -2.05 -4.39 11.67
CA ASN A 49 -2.58 -3.47 12.66
C ASN A 49 -3.67 -2.55 12.10
N LYS A 50 -4.63 -3.14 11.39
CA LYS A 50 -5.82 -2.50 10.84
C LYS A 50 -5.54 -1.55 9.67
N ASN A 51 -4.63 -0.59 9.82
CA ASN A 51 -4.47 0.49 8.86
C ASN A 51 -3.00 0.80 8.54
N ARG A 52 -2.09 -0.13 8.78
CA ARG A 52 -0.68 0.05 8.46
C ARG A 52 -0.24 -0.86 7.33
N LEU A 53 0.61 -0.34 6.47
CA LEU A 53 1.18 -1.06 5.34
C LEU A 53 2.62 -1.43 5.65
N ILE A 54 2.97 -2.69 5.42
CA ILE A 54 4.31 -3.22 5.68
C ILE A 54 4.63 -4.26 4.61
N THR A 55 5.91 -4.53 4.37
CA THR A 55 6.32 -5.54 3.40
C THR A 55 7.01 -6.69 4.11
N HIS A 56 6.53 -7.91 3.90
CA HIS A 56 7.17 -9.13 4.38
C HIS A 56 8.22 -9.55 3.36
N CYS A 57 9.50 -9.50 3.73
CA CYS A 57 10.59 -9.76 2.79
C CYS A 57 10.55 -11.18 2.22
N GLY A 58 10.06 -12.15 2.98
CA GLY A 58 9.92 -13.53 2.55
C GLY A 58 8.85 -13.77 1.49
N LYS A 59 7.98 -12.79 1.25
CA LYS A 59 6.88 -12.92 0.27
C LYS A 59 7.17 -12.21 -1.05
N LYS A 60 8.35 -11.65 -1.23
CA LYS A 60 8.66 -10.84 -2.43
C LYS A 60 8.54 -11.61 -3.74
N SER A 61 8.60 -12.95 -3.71
CA SER A 61 8.41 -13.79 -4.90
C SER A 61 6.96 -14.19 -5.15
N TRP A 62 6.04 -13.83 -4.25
CA TRP A 62 4.64 -14.20 -4.41
C TRP A 62 4.03 -13.45 -5.60
N ARG A 63 3.10 -14.10 -6.29
CA ARG A 63 2.49 -13.57 -7.52
C ARG A 63 0.99 -13.83 -7.52
N ARG A 64 0.27 -12.95 -8.23
CA ARG A 64 -1.15 -13.10 -8.57
C ARG A 64 -1.31 -12.73 -10.04
N PHE A 65 -2.52 -12.82 -10.56
CA PHE A 65 -2.78 -12.38 -11.92
C PHE A 65 -2.56 -10.88 -12.02
N SER A 66 -2.00 -10.44 -13.16
CA SER A 66 -1.87 -9.02 -13.47
C SER A 66 -3.25 -8.39 -13.71
N PHE A 67 -3.33 -7.09 -13.58
CA PHE A 67 -4.55 -6.35 -13.88
C PHE A 67 -4.19 -5.01 -14.50
N THR A 68 -5.16 -4.39 -15.16
CA THR A 68 -5.01 -3.04 -15.68
C THR A 68 -5.43 -2.05 -14.60
N PRO A 69 -4.55 -1.15 -14.17
CA PRO A 69 -4.92 -0.19 -13.13
C PRO A 69 -6.00 0.77 -13.64
N TYR A 70 -6.82 1.24 -12.72
CA TYR A 70 -7.81 2.26 -13.03
C TYR A 70 -7.11 3.60 -13.30
N GLY A 71 -7.80 4.47 -14.02
CA GLY A 71 -7.33 5.82 -14.25
C GLY A 71 -7.21 6.62 -12.97
N ARG A 72 -6.47 7.71 -13.03
CA ARG A 72 -6.19 8.55 -11.87
C ARG A 72 -7.48 9.19 -11.34
N ARG A 73 -7.58 9.22 -10.02
CA ARG A 73 -8.66 9.90 -9.29
C ARG A 73 -8.21 11.30 -8.89
N VAL A 74 -9.17 12.10 -8.38
CA VAL A 74 -8.83 13.40 -7.80
C VAL A 74 -7.88 13.22 -6.62
N SER A 75 -7.03 14.21 -6.42
CA SER A 75 -6.05 14.21 -5.34
C SER A 75 -6.71 14.70 -4.05
N TYR A 76 -6.38 14.05 -2.94
CA TYR A 76 -6.77 14.49 -1.61
C TYR A 76 -5.57 15.05 -0.87
N VAL A 77 -5.81 15.95 0.06
CA VAL A 77 -4.78 16.35 1.03
C VAL A 77 -4.52 15.13 1.93
N PRO A 78 -3.26 14.72 2.12
CA PRO A 78 -2.98 13.57 2.97
C PRO A 78 -3.40 13.84 4.41
N MET A 79 -3.79 12.76 5.11
CA MET A 79 -4.05 12.82 6.54
C MET A 79 -2.74 13.04 7.30
N ALA A 80 -2.86 13.51 8.54
CA ALA A 80 -1.70 13.69 9.40
C ALA A 80 -0.97 12.34 9.59
N ASN A 81 0.35 12.38 9.67
CA ASN A 81 1.15 11.19 9.91
C ASN A 81 0.93 10.69 11.35
N TYR A 82 1.11 9.39 11.52
CA TYR A 82 1.08 8.74 12.83
C TYR A 82 2.51 8.48 13.30
N LEU A 83 2.64 8.12 14.57
CA LEU A 83 3.92 7.60 15.07
C LEU A 83 4.22 6.28 14.36
N GLY A 84 5.48 6.09 14.01
CA GLY A 84 5.92 4.83 13.45
C GLY A 84 6.04 3.74 14.50
N TYR A 85 5.95 2.50 14.04
CA TYR A 85 6.20 1.31 14.88
C TYR A 85 7.63 0.83 14.65
N ALA A 86 8.18 0.17 15.68
CA ALA A 86 9.46 -0.51 15.52
C ALA A 86 9.35 -1.60 14.45
N MET A 87 10.37 -1.72 13.61
CA MET A 87 10.36 -2.68 12.52
C MET A 87 10.61 -4.09 13.03
N TYR A 88 9.90 -5.06 12.47
CA TYR A 88 10.09 -6.47 12.75
C TYR A 88 11.20 -7.05 11.89
N ALA A 89 11.94 -8.00 12.44
CA ALA A 89 12.90 -8.77 11.65
C ALA A 89 12.17 -9.50 10.50
N GLY A 90 12.76 -9.49 9.32
CA GLY A 90 12.15 -10.11 8.15
C GLY A 90 11.12 -9.25 7.44
N TYR A 91 10.91 -8.03 7.91
CA TYR A 91 10.00 -7.06 7.30
C TYR A 91 10.75 -5.79 6.94
N GLU A 92 10.16 -5.03 6.04
CA GLU A 92 10.61 -3.68 5.72
C GLU A 92 9.40 -2.78 5.56
N ASP A 93 9.60 -1.47 5.61
CA ASP A 93 8.47 -0.54 5.45
C ASP A 93 7.91 -0.62 4.03
N PHE A 94 6.62 -0.36 3.92
CA PHE A 94 5.98 -0.25 2.62
C PHE A 94 6.55 0.97 1.89
N PRO A 95 6.76 0.89 0.58
CA PRO A 95 7.28 2.04 -0.16
C PRO A 95 6.39 3.27 0.02
N PRO A 96 6.97 4.47 0.18
CA PRO A 96 6.15 5.67 0.36
C PRO A 96 5.34 5.99 -0.90
N PRO A 97 4.25 6.75 -0.79
CA PRO A 97 3.41 7.05 -1.96
C PRO A 97 4.17 7.75 -3.08
N GLU A 98 5.17 8.55 -2.76
CA GLU A 98 5.98 9.25 -3.75
C GLU A 98 6.76 8.30 -4.65
N SER A 99 7.09 7.10 -4.17
CA SER A 99 7.84 6.12 -4.96
C SER A 99 7.02 5.54 -6.12
N PHE A 100 5.71 5.72 -6.09
CA PHE A 100 4.81 5.23 -7.13
C PHE A 100 4.40 6.31 -8.12
N THR A 101 4.82 7.54 -7.93
CA THR A 101 4.54 8.62 -8.87
C THR A 101 5.65 8.64 -9.91
N SER A 102 5.26 8.64 -11.16
CA SER A 102 6.21 8.74 -12.27
C SER A 102 5.78 9.86 -13.17
#